data_73b8923f28bf715db1055d422969830a
#
_entry.id   73b8923f28bf715db1055d422969830a
#
_cell.length_a   1.000
_cell.length_b   1.000
_cell.length_c   1.000
_cell.angle_alpha   90.00
_cell.angle_beta   90.00
_cell.angle_gamma   90.00
#
_symmetry.space_group_name_H-M   'P 1'
#
loop_
_entity.id
_entity.type
_entity.pdbx_description
1 polymer ?
#
loop_
_entity_poly.entity_id
_entity_poly.type
_entity_poly.pdbx_seq_one_letter_code
_entity_poly.pdbx_strand_id
1 'polypeptide(L)'
;MYKKAGILFLCLALTQCSEGIDLMDRPLHKNNNSFQNEDHRLLPMDGAHNTRELGGYKTTDGKSVKWGMLFRSDKLSDISETDQKYLQALGIKKIVDFRSEEEKTEDPDIIPPV
;
A
#
# COMPACT_ATOMS: atom_id res chain seq x y z
N MET A 1 -15.33 25.07 -61.36
CA MET A 1 -15.91 24.28 -60.23
C MET A 1 -14.77 23.65 -59.43
N TYR A 2 -14.45 24.22 -58.29
CA TYR A 2 -13.40 23.68 -57.41
C TYR A 2 -14.05 22.85 -56.32
N LYS A 3 -13.81 21.54 -56.32
CA LYS A 3 -14.17 20.65 -55.20
C LYS A 3 -13.11 20.81 -54.11
N LYS A 4 -13.50 21.41 -52.98
CA LYS A 4 -12.69 21.43 -51.79
C LYS A 4 -12.72 20.05 -51.15
N ALA A 5 -11.60 19.34 -51.16
CA ALA A 5 -11.42 18.12 -50.37
C ALA A 5 -11.16 18.54 -48.90
N GLY A 6 -12.10 18.23 -48.06
CA GLY A 6 -11.94 18.40 -46.62
C GLY A 6 -11.02 17.31 -46.08
N ILE A 7 -9.89 17.70 -45.54
CA ILE A 7 -9.01 16.81 -44.78
C ILE A 7 -9.60 16.66 -43.42
N LEU A 8 -10.15 15.47 -43.15
CA LEU A 8 -10.63 15.08 -41.83
C LEU A 8 -9.39 14.71 -41.00
N PHE A 9 -9.00 15.62 -40.12
CA PHE A 9 -7.99 15.32 -39.09
C PHE A 9 -8.66 14.41 -38.05
N LEU A 10 -8.37 13.10 -38.15
CA LEU A 10 -8.71 12.14 -37.09
C LEU A 10 -7.72 12.31 -35.96
N CYS A 11 -8.06 13.14 -34.97
CA CYS A 11 -7.34 13.20 -33.70
C CYS A 11 -7.53 11.85 -32.99
N LEU A 12 -6.57 10.94 -33.13
CA LEU A 12 -6.44 9.78 -32.29
C LEU A 12 -5.99 10.29 -30.90
N ALA A 13 -6.95 10.58 -30.05
CA ALA A 13 -6.65 10.77 -28.64
C ALA A 13 -6.19 9.40 -28.09
N LEU A 14 -4.88 9.23 -28.01
CA LEU A 14 -4.30 8.21 -27.16
C LEU A 14 -4.63 8.57 -25.72
N THR A 15 -5.75 8.12 -25.24
CA THR A 15 -5.99 8.01 -23.80
C THR A 15 -4.99 6.99 -23.30
N GLN A 16 -3.84 7.46 -22.86
CA GLN A 16 -3.02 6.70 -21.95
C GLN A 16 -3.88 6.52 -20.69
N CYS A 17 -4.56 5.38 -20.60
CA CYS A 17 -4.91 4.83 -19.32
C CYS A 17 -3.58 4.59 -18.62
N SER A 18 -3.13 5.53 -17.78
CA SER A 18 -2.28 5.18 -16.68
C SER A 18 -3.12 4.17 -15.88
N GLU A 19 -2.78 2.90 -15.95
CA GLU A 19 -3.25 1.93 -14.99
C GLU A 19 -2.77 2.44 -13.63
N GLY A 20 -3.56 3.32 -13.05
CA GLY A 20 -3.41 3.69 -11.65
C GLY A 20 -3.60 2.39 -10.90
N ILE A 21 -2.55 1.92 -10.26
CA ILE A 21 -2.61 0.78 -9.36
C ILE A 21 -3.74 1.10 -8.40
N ASP A 22 -4.83 0.37 -8.52
CA ASP A 22 -6.02 0.62 -7.74
C ASP A 22 -5.76 0.17 -6.30
N LEU A 23 -5.39 1.14 -5.47
CA LEU A 23 -5.27 0.93 -4.02
C LEU A 23 -6.65 0.86 -3.36
N MET A 24 -7.73 1.05 -4.12
CA MET A 24 -9.10 1.16 -3.62
C MET A 24 -9.58 -0.13 -2.95
N ASP A 25 -9.05 -1.28 -3.36
CA ASP A 25 -9.41 -2.58 -2.78
C ASP A 25 -8.57 -2.93 -1.53
N ARG A 26 -7.57 -2.13 -1.18
CA ARG A 26 -6.71 -2.38 -0.02
C ARG A 26 -7.14 -1.51 1.16
N PRO A 27 -7.36 -2.09 2.35
CA PRO A 27 -7.88 -1.35 3.50
C PRO A 27 -6.88 -0.30 4.01
N LEU A 28 -7.37 0.92 4.21
CA LEU A 28 -6.63 2.02 4.83
C LEU A 28 -7.24 2.35 6.20
N HIS A 29 -6.68 1.81 7.25
CA HIS A 29 -7.17 1.95 8.62
C HIS A 29 -6.84 3.32 9.23
N LYS A 30 -7.06 4.41 8.48
CA LYS A 30 -6.77 5.78 8.94
C LYS A 30 -7.80 6.34 9.93
N ASN A 31 -8.98 5.74 9.99
CA ASN A 31 -10.08 6.24 10.82
C ASN A 31 -10.42 5.25 11.92
N ASN A 32 -10.39 5.73 13.16
CA ASN A 32 -10.57 4.94 14.38
C ASN A 32 -11.97 4.29 14.55
N ASN A 33 -12.87 4.40 13.58
CA ASN A 33 -14.30 4.17 13.80
C ASN A 33 -14.88 2.91 13.16
N SER A 34 -14.09 2.01 12.60
CA SER A 34 -14.71 0.84 12.00
C SER A 34 -14.48 -0.43 12.81
N PHE A 35 -15.54 -0.94 13.40
CA PHE A 35 -15.64 -2.32 13.89
C PHE A 35 -15.29 -3.36 12.83
N GLN A 36 -15.32 -2.99 11.57
CA GLN A 36 -14.97 -3.79 10.41
C GLN A 36 -13.46 -4.04 10.28
N ASN A 37 -12.63 -3.29 11.01
CA ASN A 37 -11.18 -3.41 10.91
C ASN A 37 -10.63 -4.71 11.51
N GLU A 38 -11.34 -5.36 12.44
CA GLU A 38 -10.85 -6.60 13.05
C GLU A 38 -10.69 -7.72 12.03
N ASP A 39 -11.59 -7.80 11.07
CA ASP A 39 -11.55 -8.77 9.98
C ASP A 39 -10.47 -8.43 8.93
N HIS A 40 -9.97 -7.19 8.95
CA HIS A 40 -8.99 -6.67 8.00
C HIS A 40 -7.62 -6.39 8.61
N ARG A 41 -7.26 -7.07 9.71
CA ARG A 41 -5.92 -6.94 10.29
C ARG A 41 -4.82 -7.45 9.37
N LEU A 42 -5.07 -8.54 8.65
CA LEU A 42 -4.16 -9.01 7.62
C LEU A 42 -4.23 -8.07 6.42
N LEU A 43 -3.10 -7.45 6.11
CA LEU A 43 -3.01 -6.52 4.98
C LEU A 43 -2.66 -7.27 3.69
N PRO A 44 -3.32 -6.98 2.58
CA PRO A 44 -3.13 -7.68 1.31
C PRO A 44 -1.84 -7.20 0.62
N MET A 45 -0.71 -7.74 1.03
CA MET A 45 0.60 -7.49 0.42
C MET A 45 0.94 -8.61 -0.56
N ASP A 46 1.57 -8.24 -1.68
CA ASP A 46 2.00 -9.21 -2.69
C ASP A 46 3.27 -9.95 -2.26
N GLY A 47 4.22 -9.22 -1.68
CA GLY A 47 5.54 -9.73 -1.31
C GLY A 47 5.80 -9.82 0.19
N ALA A 48 4.82 -9.52 1.04
CA ALA A 48 4.93 -9.58 2.50
C ALA A 48 3.63 -10.12 3.10
N HIS A 49 3.38 -11.40 2.94
CA HIS A 49 2.09 -12.05 3.20
C HIS A 49 1.65 -12.06 4.66
N ASN A 50 2.56 -11.79 5.58
CA ASN A 50 2.25 -11.79 7.01
C ASN A 50 2.16 -10.37 7.61
N THR A 51 1.95 -9.36 6.78
CA THR A 51 1.80 -7.98 7.21
C THR A 51 0.45 -7.78 7.89
N ARG A 52 0.48 -7.25 9.12
CA ARG A 52 -0.71 -7.10 9.97
C ARG A 52 -0.75 -5.76 10.69
N GLU A 53 -1.95 -5.21 10.76
CA GLU A 53 -2.32 -4.11 11.65
C GLU A 53 -2.41 -4.60 13.09
N LEU A 54 -1.89 -3.83 14.05
CA LEU A 54 -1.97 -4.12 15.48
C LEU A 54 -2.98 -3.25 16.23
N GLY A 55 -3.82 -2.53 15.53
CA GLY A 55 -4.87 -1.72 16.10
C GLY A 55 -6.02 -2.54 16.70
N GLY A 56 -6.83 -1.89 17.51
CA GLY A 56 -8.07 -2.42 18.05
C GLY A 56 -7.94 -3.35 19.26
N TYR A 57 -6.74 -3.81 19.62
CA TYR A 57 -6.55 -4.63 20.81
C TYR A 57 -6.88 -3.85 22.07
N LYS A 58 -7.64 -4.47 22.97
CA LYS A 58 -8.05 -3.89 24.23
C LYS A 58 -6.93 -3.99 25.27
N THR A 59 -6.76 -2.93 26.03
CA THR A 59 -5.89 -2.88 27.19
C THR A 59 -6.68 -3.17 28.46
N THR A 60 -6.00 -3.54 29.56
CA THR A 60 -6.63 -3.87 30.84
C THR A 60 -7.34 -2.69 31.49
N ASP A 61 -6.96 -1.45 31.14
CA ASP A 61 -7.58 -0.21 31.61
C ASP A 61 -8.73 0.29 30.71
N GLY A 62 -9.21 -0.55 29.78
CA GLY A 62 -10.37 -0.25 28.93
C GLY A 62 -10.09 0.60 27.71
N LYS A 63 -8.82 0.93 27.45
CA LYS A 63 -8.40 1.60 26.20
C LYS A 63 -8.24 0.60 25.06
N SER A 64 -7.87 1.07 23.89
CA SER A 64 -7.50 0.24 22.76
C SER A 64 -6.32 0.82 22.00
N VAL A 65 -5.55 -0.05 21.37
CA VAL A 65 -4.49 0.37 20.43
C VAL A 65 -5.14 1.09 19.26
N LYS A 66 -4.61 2.24 18.90
CA LYS A 66 -5.11 3.02 17.75
C LYS A 66 -4.85 2.26 16.44
N TRP A 67 -5.83 2.32 15.55
CA TRP A 67 -5.69 1.83 14.19
C TRP A 67 -4.77 2.73 13.36
N GLY A 68 -4.07 2.15 12.38
CA GLY A 68 -3.22 2.89 11.46
C GLY A 68 -1.90 3.38 12.04
N MET A 69 -1.48 2.88 13.19
CA MET A 69 -0.30 3.39 13.91
C MET A 69 0.82 2.36 14.04
N LEU A 70 0.48 1.10 14.22
CA LEU A 70 1.46 0.06 14.50
C LEU A 70 1.16 -1.19 13.65
N PHE A 71 2.18 -1.63 12.95
CA PHE A 71 2.12 -2.77 12.05
C PHE A 71 3.24 -3.75 12.36
N ARG A 72 3.05 -5.00 12.02
CA ARG A 72 4.11 -6.02 11.98
C ARG A 72 4.11 -6.68 10.62
N SER A 73 5.26 -7.14 10.18
CA SER A 73 5.44 -7.80 8.89
C SER A 73 6.52 -8.87 8.95
N ASP A 74 6.55 -9.72 7.96
CA ASP A 74 7.73 -10.43 7.51
C ASP A 74 8.68 -9.45 6.77
N LYS A 75 9.79 -9.96 6.24
CA LYS A 75 10.78 -9.14 5.52
C LYS A 75 10.12 -8.40 4.34
N LEU A 76 10.68 -7.26 3.99
CA LEU A 76 10.18 -6.40 2.91
C LEU A 76 11.04 -6.49 1.63
N SER A 77 11.88 -7.51 1.50
CA SER A 77 12.77 -7.67 0.34
C SER A 77 12.04 -8.01 -0.96
N ASP A 78 10.86 -8.59 -0.87
CA ASP A 78 10.10 -9.09 -2.02
C ASP A 78 8.84 -8.25 -2.33
N ILE A 79 8.69 -7.09 -1.69
CA ILE A 79 7.51 -6.25 -1.89
C ILE A 79 7.45 -5.66 -3.30
N SER A 80 6.26 -5.66 -3.88
CA SER A 80 5.98 -5.10 -5.19
C SER A 80 5.94 -3.56 -5.17
N GLU A 81 5.93 -2.93 -6.34
CA GLU A 81 5.68 -1.48 -6.43
C GLU A 81 4.29 -1.10 -5.88
N THR A 82 3.31 -1.97 -6.05
CA THR A 82 1.97 -1.81 -5.47
C THR A 82 2.03 -1.83 -3.95
N ASP A 83 2.78 -2.76 -3.37
CA ASP A 83 3.01 -2.82 -1.93
C ASP A 83 3.69 -1.56 -1.40
N GLN A 84 4.70 -1.05 -2.10
CA GLN A 84 5.39 0.18 -1.73
C GLN A 84 4.43 1.37 -1.67
N LYS A 85 3.59 1.53 -2.71
CA LYS A 85 2.55 2.57 -2.74
C LYS A 85 1.52 2.38 -1.63
N TYR A 86 1.18 1.13 -1.32
CA TYR A 86 0.27 0.82 -0.22
C TYR A 86 0.85 1.21 1.13
N LEU A 87 2.10 0.88 1.41
CA LEU A 87 2.80 1.29 2.65
C LEU A 87 2.88 2.83 2.77
N GLN A 88 3.10 3.54 1.66
CA GLN A 88 3.02 5.00 1.63
C GLN A 88 1.62 5.50 1.96
N ALA A 89 0.59 4.91 1.36
CA ALA A 89 -0.81 5.27 1.61
C ALA A 89 -1.23 5.00 3.07
N LEU A 90 -0.70 3.95 3.70
CA LEU A 90 -0.85 3.68 5.13
C LEU A 90 -0.14 4.73 6.01
N GLY A 91 0.77 5.51 5.46
CA GLY A 91 1.50 6.56 6.16
C GLY A 91 2.60 6.03 7.07
N ILE A 92 3.23 4.92 6.70
CA ILE A 92 4.37 4.36 7.44
C ILE A 92 5.50 5.39 7.50
N LYS A 93 6.01 5.67 8.69
CA LYS A 93 7.07 6.66 8.96
C LYS A 93 8.37 6.03 9.41
N LYS A 94 8.32 4.84 9.98
CA LYS A 94 9.47 4.16 10.54
C LYS A 94 9.33 2.66 10.34
N ILE A 95 10.40 2.05 9.92
CA ILE A 95 10.55 0.60 9.84
C ILE A 95 11.64 0.20 10.83
N VAL A 96 11.39 -0.84 11.61
CA VAL A 96 12.36 -1.43 12.52
C VAL A 96 12.57 -2.87 12.07
N ASP A 97 13.79 -3.17 11.63
CA ASP A 97 14.20 -4.49 11.19
C ASP A 97 14.97 -5.19 12.31
N PHE A 98 14.42 -6.28 12.83
CA PHE A 98 14.98 -7.07 13.92
C PHE A 98 15.89 -8.20 13.44
N ARG A 99 16.10 -8.33 12.12
CA ARG A 99 16.97 -9.35 11.55
C ARG A 99 18.45 -9.08 11.87
N SER A 100 19.28 -10.11 11.77
CA SER A 100 20.72 -9.96 11.89
C SER A 100 21.32 -9.13 10.72
N GLU A 101 22.55 -8.63 10.89
CA GLU A 101 23.23 -7.89 9.82
C GLU A 101 23.51 -8.78 8.59
N GLU A 102 23.73 -10.08 8.81
CA GLU A 102 23.91 -11.05 7.74
C GLU A 102 22.64 -11.17 6.90
N GLU A 103 21.49 -11.39 7.53
CA GLU A 103 20.20 -11.50 6.85
C GLU A 103 19.81 -10.22 6.09
N LYS A 104 20.09 -9.04 6.66
CA LYS A 104 19.87 -7.76 5.99
C LYS A 104 20.75 -7.55 4.77
N THR A 105 21.97 -8.10 4.81
CA THR A 105 22.92 -7.99 3.70
C THR A 105 22.56 -8.96 2.58
N GLU A 106 22.16 -10.17 2.94
CA GLU A 106 21.77 -11.19 1.96
C GLU A 106 20.46 -10.85 1.27
N ASP A 107 19.53 -10.24 1.99
CA ASP A 107 18.17 -10.02 1.54
C ASP A 107 17.66 -8.65 2.03
N PRO A 108 18.17 -7.55 1.45
CA PRO A 108 17.87 -6.20 1.90
C PRO A 108 16.42 -5.83 1.67
N ASP A 109 15.82 -5.16 2.64
CA ASP A 109 14.46 -4.63 2.51
C ASP A 109 14.36 -3.55 1.42
N ILE A 110 13.27 -3.59 0.67
CA ILE A 110 12.86 -2.49 -0.19
C ILE A 110 12.16 -1.46 0.68
N ILE A 111 12.75 -0.28 0.80
CA ILE A 111 12.20 0.81 1.60
C ILE A 111 11.38 1.73 0.69
N PRO A 112 10.07 1.84 0.88
CA PRO A 112 9.26 2.78 0.11
C PRO A 112 9.69 4.22 0.39
N PRO A 113 9.61 5.11 -0.61
CA PRO A 113 9.89 6.52 -0.40
C PRO A 113 8.90 7.11 0.63
N VAL A 114 9.39 7.88 1.59
CA VAL A 114 8.62 8.54 2.67
C VAL A 114 8.46 10.03 2.41
#